data_947b07e42b6dc0bafb7926ce058631b0
#
_entry.id   947b07e42b6dc0bafb7926ce058631b0
#
_cell.length_a   1.000
_cell.length_b   1.000
_cell.length_c   1.000
_cell.angle_alpha   90.00
_cell.angle_beta   90.00
_cell.angle_gamma   90.00
#
_symmetry.space_group_name_H-M   'P 1'
#
loop_
_entity.id
_entity.type
_entity.pdbx_description
1 polymer ?
#
loop_
_entity_poly.entity_id
_entity_poly.type
_entity_poly.pdbx_seq_one_letter_code
_entity_poly.pdbx_strand_id
1 'polypeptide(L)'
;MRRTKHESLQEIFAKLQRGDMSRRAFMRQASALGIGGAAAAFLSQAAGTAQVATPGASPVASPAGEGSALALAEISMNPGSEQPDADPEAVVTINLGAEIDTGDPQVLAFLNEIEISSKVYVPLLALNEENLPAGAGAESATVSADGTVYTFTIREGMTYSDGVPVTAQNYAYAIKRALSPVVAGNYSNTLYAVTGGQAWREADPEGDAAELQVLEDVVSESIRALDDRTLQITLDFAAGYFPYVMAIWVTYPVREDLVEGNGADWWRDIANYVGNGPFRVTSHTEMQEWTFERNEAYFRGVPGIATLIFREIESSETELLAYQQGEFDLMGPAASQLPQIEADPTLAGELQRSVGASTNWFAMNNTAAPFDQVEVRQAFAAALNREQYVTQISAGVGIPAGTLLYPGNPAYQEDFQQTFDEARAQELLATAGFPGGEGFPSQQLLYVADDAASQQQATFFAENLNQVLGVQIEPTPMDEAQLQSLRTNRDPSLIFSTGNWFEDYPHPQNWLSLVFGPGTTRAPLGWDDPTYNDLVTQADQLPIDEAIPLYQQADAYLAEQAPVAFFRHGENLVLIKPNLLGYVTYPTTIVDTVYQAEKIYKTAG
;
A
#
# COMPACT_ATOMS: atom_id res chain seq x y z
N MET A 1 34.35 17.32 43.02
CA MET A 1 33.60 16.46 42.12
C MET A 1 33.58 17.12 40.76
N ARG A 2 34.35 16.60 39.79
CA ARG A 2 34.37 17.10 38.41
C ARG A 2 33.14 16.55 37.71
N ARG A 3 32.20 17.40 37.31
CA ARG A 3 31.16 17.06 36.32
C ARG A 3 31.88 16.86 35.00
N THR A 4 32.01 15.63 34.55
CA THR A 4 32.32 15.29 33.16
C THR A 4 31.21 15.88 32.31
N LYS A 5 31.53 16.81 31.39
CA LYS A 5 30.62 17.24 30.34
C LYS A 5 30.27 16.01 29.54
N HIS A 6 29.02 15.59 29.52
CA HIS A 6 28.51 14.68 28.51
C HIS A 6 28.56 15.42 27.18
N GLU A 7 29.24 14.81 26.19
CA GLU A 7 29.22 15.31 24.82
C GLU A 7 27.83 15.11 24.24
N SER A 8 27.33 16.10 23.51
CA SER A 8 26.02 16.03 22.85
C SER A 8 26.09 15.07 21.63
N LEU A 9 24.93 14.59 21.18
CA LEU A 9 24.83 13.77 19.96
C LEU A 9 25.49 14.45 18.76
N GLN A 10 25.24 15.75 18.59
CA GLN A 10 25.86 16.54 17.51
C GLN A 10 27.38 16.56 17.58
N GLU A 11 27.97 16.64 18.77
CA GLU A 11 29.43 16.62 18.93
C GLU A 11 30.02 15.25 18.59
N ILE A 12 29.38 14.15 19.03
CA ILE A 12 29.87 12.80 18.72
C ILE A 12 29.63 12.44 17.25
N PHE A 13 28.54 12.89 16.64
CA PHE A 13 28.27 12.71 15.20
C PHE A 13 29.26 13.49 14.33
N ALA A 14 29.53 14.74 14.67
CA ALA A 14 30.53 15.54 13.99
C ALA A 14 31.95 14.94 14.11
N LYS A 15 32.27 14.27 15.23
CA LYS A 15 33.53 13.51 15.38
C LYS A 15 33.58 12.28 14.51
N LEU A 16 32.44 11.58 14.37
CA LEU A 16 32.33 10.43 13.48
C LEU A 16 32.53 10.86 12.03
N GLN A 17 31.87 11.92 11.58
CA GLN A 17 32.00 12.47 10.22
C GLN A 17 33.43 12.90 9.88
N ARG A 18 34.16 13.47 10.83
CA ARG A 18 35.57 13.87 10.64
C ARG A 18 36.56 12.73 10.75
N GLY A 19 36.11 11.52 11.08
CA GLY A 19 36.99 10.37 11.30
C GLY A 19 37.71 10.37 12.67
N ASP A 20 37.37 11.30 13.56
CA ASP A 20 37.97 11.44 14.90
C ASP A 20 37.39 10.39 15.88
N MET A 21 36.36 9.65 15.47
CA MET A 21 35.69 8.60 16.24
C MET A 21 35.39 7.38 15.38
N SER A 22 35.56 6.17 15.91
CA SER A 22 35.15 4.95 15.21
C SER A 22 33.66 4.70 15.37
N ARG A 23 33.02 4.08 14.36
CA ARG A 23 31.59 3.68 14.41
C ARG A 23 31.21 2.93 15.69
N ARG A 24 32.07 2.02 16.15
CA ARG A 24 31.85 1.27 17.40
C ARG A 24 31.87 2.17 18.65
N ALA A 25 32.69 3.21 18.63
CA ALA A 25 32.77 4.18 19.72
C ALA A 25 31.54 5.11 19.70
N PHE A 26 31.13 5.53 18.50
CA PHE A 26 29.89 6.29 18.28
C PHE A 26 28.67 5.53 18.79
N MET A 27 28.45 4.29 18.35
CA MET A 27 27.36 3.43 18.79
C MET A 27 27.24 3.33 20.32
N ARG A 28 28.36 3.16 21.01
CA ARG A 28 28.38 3.10 22.49
C ARG A 28 28.04 4.41 23.15
N GLN A 29 28.46 5.55 22.58
CA GLN A 29 28.18 6.86 23.16
C GLN A 29 26.76 7.31 22.83
N ALA A 30 26.25 7.04 21.64
CA ALA A 30 24.88 7.26 21.23
C ALA A 30 23.90 6.46 22.12
N SER A 31 24.16 5.17 22.34
CA SER A 31 23.35 4.35 23.25
C SER A 31 23.40 4.86 24.72
N ALA A 32 24.53 5.40 25.17
CA ALA A 32 24.63 6.00 26.51
C ALA A 32 23.86 7.34 26.64
N LEU A 33 23.50 7.96 25.52
CA LEU A 33 22.64 9.14 25.43
C LEU A 33 21.16 8.78 25.26
N GLY A 34 20.80 7.49 25.24
CA GLY A 34 19.44 7.03 25.13
C GLY A 34 18.96 6.75 23.68
N ILE A 35 19.84 6.86 22.70
CA ILE A 35 19.50 6.65 21.29
C ILE A 35 19.29 5.17 21.05
N GLY A 36 18.15 4.80 20.47
CA GLY A 36 17.84 3.42 20.08
C GLY A 36 18.89 2.83 19.12
N GLY A 37 19.13 1.51 19.21
CA GLY A 37 20.17 0.84 18.44
C GLY A 37 20.07 1.06 16.92
N ALA A 38 18.87 1.12 16.36
CA ALA A 38 18.62 1.37 14.94
C ALA A 38 19.02 2.79 14.52
N ALA A 39 18.61 3.82 15.28
CA ALA A 39 18.99 5.22 15.02
C ALA A 39 20.50 5.44 15.13
N ALA A 40 21.15 4.84 16.14
CA ALA A 40 22.61 4.93 16.31
C ALA A 40 23.37 4.20 15.19
N ALA A 41 22.86 3.06 14.71
CA ALA A 41 23.42 2.33 13.57
C ALA A 41 23.32 3.17 12.29
N PHE A 42 22.17 3.76 12.03
CA PHE A 42 21.91 4.64 10.90
C PHE A 42 22.87 5.84 10.89
N LEU A 43 22.92 6.63 11.98
CA LEU A 43 23.83 7.77 12.10
C LEU A 43 25.29 7.39 11.91
N SER A 44 25.68 6.15 12.28
CA SER A 44 27.04 5.66 12.07
C SER A 44 27.34 5.33 10.61
N GLN A 45 26.32 4.97 9.82
CA GLN A 45 26.44 4.74 8.37
C GLN A 45 26.47 6.07 7.61
N ALA A 46 25.58 7.00 7.90
CA ALA A 46 25.52 8.32 7.29
C ALA A 46 26.85 9.09 7.40
N ALA A 47 27.55 8.98 8.53
CA ALA A 47 28.87 9.58 8.69
C ALA A 47 29.98 8.92 7.88
N GLY A 48 29.78 7.69 7.40
CA GLY A 48 30.78 6.94 6.59
C GLY A 48 30.79 7.33 5.11
N THR A 49 29.74 7.96 4.59
CA THR A 49 29.68 8.48 3.22
C THR A 49 30.39 9.82 3.04
N ALA A 50 30.78 10.47 4.13
CA ALA A 50 31.47 11.76 4.14
C ALA A 50 33.02 11.67 4.10
N GLN A 51 33.64 10.51 3.90
CA GLN A 51 35.09 10.38 3.76
C GLN A 51 35.52 10.37 2.29
N VAL A 52 36.10 11.45 1.83
CA VAL A 52 37.49 11.75 1.43
C VAL A 52 37.53 13.13 0.78
N ALA A 53 37.85 14.17 1.49
CA ALA A 53 38.39 15.37 0.87
C ALA A 53 39.69 15.75 1.61
N THR A 54 40.79 15.63 0.91
CA THR A 54 42.09 16.17 1.32
C THR A 54 41.99 17.70 1.41
N PRO A 55 42.58 18.35 2.43
CA PRO A 55 42.53 19.82 2.55
C PRO A 55 43.36 20.46 1.44
N GLY A 56 42.72 21.10 0.48
CA GLY A 56 43.45 21.84 -0.54
C GLY A 56 42.71 22.16 -1.85
N ALA A 57 41.46 21.76 -2.02
CA ALA A 57 40.65 22.20 -3.17
C ALA A 57 39.28 22.66 -2.68
N SER A 58 38.85 23.86 -3.09
CA SER A 58 37.46 24.26 -2.99
C SER A 58 36.62 23.17 -3.66
N PRO A 59 35.48 22.73 -3.04
CA PRO A 59 34.65 21.74 -3.67
C PRO A 59 34.00 22.38 -4.92
N VAL A 60 34.60 22.13 -6.08
CA VAL A 60 33.83 22.11 -7.30
C VAL A 60 32.97 20.85 -7.14
N ALA A 61 31.66 21.01 -7.02
CA ALA A 61 30.74 19.92 -7.11
C ALA A 61 31.11 19.13 -8.37
N SER A 62 31.62 17.91 -8.20
CA SER A 62 31.71 16.98 -9.32
C SER A 62 30.30 16.78 -9.81
N PRO A 63 29.99 16.93 -11.13
CA PRO A 63 28.70 16.52 -11.64
C PRO A 63 28.53 15.05 -11.23
N ALA A 64 27.45 14.76 -10.53
CA ALA A 64 26.97 13.38 -10.36
C ALA A 64 27.04 12.75 -11.76
N GLY A 65 27.75 11.62 -11.90
CA GLY A 65 27.82 10.94 -13.19
C GLY A 65 26.43 10.89 -13.79
N GLU A 66 26.31 11.22 -15.07
CA GLU A 66 25.03 11.29 -15.76
C GLU A 66 24.24 10.00 -15.46
N GLY A 67 23.19 10.11 -14.66
CA GLY A 67 22.30 8.99 -14.33
C GLY A 67 21.65 8.47 -15.60
N SER A 68 21.31 7.19 -15.63
CA SER A 68 20.55 6.60 -16.72
C SER A 68 19.12 7.16 -16.69
N ALA A 69 18.57 7.48 -17.86
CA ALA A 69 17.14 7.80 -17.96
C ALA A 69 16.32 6.61 -17.43
N LEU A 70 15.40 6.88 -16.52
CA LEU A 70 14.42 5.91 -16.10
C LEU A 70 13.45 5.69 -17.28
N ALA A 71 13.27 4.44 -17.68
CA ALA A 71 12.30 4.11 -18.73
C ALA A 71 10.89 4.29 -18.19
N LEU A 72 10.32 5.49 -18.38
CA LEU A 72 8.92 5.74 -18.05
C LEU A 72 8.05 5.32 -19.24
N ALA A 73 6.99 4.58 -18.94
CA ALA A 73 5.99 4.20 -19.92
C ALA A 73 5.23 5.44 -20.41
N GLU A 74 4.68 5.34 -21.63
CA GLU A 74 3.76 6.36 -22.13
C GLU A 74 2.36 6.13 -21.53
N ILE A 75 1.67 7.24 -21.27
CA ILE A 75 0.24 7.23 -20.92
C ILE A 75 -0.51 7.78 -22.10
N SER A 76 -1.51 7.05 -22.57
CA SER A 76 -2.40 7.53 -23.60
C SER A 76 -3.16 8.77 -23.11
N MET A 77 -2.82 9.93 -23.69
CA MET A 77 -3.51 11.18 -23.46
C MET A 77 -4.73 11.22 -24.39
N ASN A 78 -5.85 10.68 -23.92
CA ASN A 78 -7.12 10.69 -24.63
C ASN A 78 -8.21 11.17 -23.68
N PRO A 79 -8.27 12.47 -23.37
CA PRO A 79 -9.24 13.00 -22.43
C PRO A 79 -10.67 12.66 -22.87
N GLY A 80 -11.51 12.28 -21.91
CA GLY A 80 -12.91 11.97 -22.18
C GLY A 80 -13.66 13.12 -22.87
N SER A 81 -13.26 14.37 -22.61
CA SER A 81 -13.84 15.58 -23.26
C SER A 81 -13.58 15.67 -24.77
N GLU A 82 -12.55 15.00 -25.30
CA GLU A 82 -12.23 14.99 -26.73
C GLU A 82 -13.01 13.93 -27.50
N GLN A 83 -13.82 13.10 -26.83
CA GLN A 83 -14.65 12.11 -27.50
C GLN A 83 -15.82 12.80 -28.24
N PRO A 84 -16.12 12.39 -29.49
CA PRO A 84 -17.05 13.14 -30.35
C PRO A 84 -18.51 13.15 -29.86
N ASP A 85 -18.88 12.18 -29.02
CA ASP A 85 -20.21 11.98 -28.46
C ASP A 85 -20.29 12.27 -26.96
N ALA A 86 -19.20 12.83 -26.37
CA ALA A 86 -19.21 13.21 -24.96
C ALA A 86 -20.18 14.36 -24.67
N ASP A 87 -20.94 14.22 -23.61
CA ASP A 87 -21.76 15.30 -23.07
C ASP A 87 -20.87 16.25 -22.27
N PRO A 88 -20.68 17.51 -22.69
CA PRO A 88 -19.82 18.46 -21.99
C PRO A 88 -20.31 18.86 -20.60
N GLU A 89 -21.58 18.62 -20.29
CA GLU A 89 -22.23 18.92 -19.00
C GLU A 89 -22.48 17.64 -18.19
N ALA A 90 -21.82 16.54 -18.54
CA ALA A 90 -22.04 15.24 -17.91
C ALA A 90 -21.84 15.29 -16.39
N VAL A 91 -22.83 14.74 -15.68
CA VAL A 91 -22.77 14.48 -14.25
C VAL A 91 -22.61 12.98 -14.03
N VAL A 92 -21.64 12.57 -13.23
CA VAL A 92 -21.45 11.18 -12.81
C VAL A 92 -21.62 11.11 -11.29
N THR A 93 -22.42 10.15 -10.85
CA THR A 93 -22.66 9.89 -9.42
C THR A 93 -22.20 8.48 -9.06
N ILE A 94 -21.39 8.37 -8.02
CA ILE A 94 -20.80 7.13 -7.51
C ILE A 94 -21.07 7.04 -6.01
N ASN A 95 -21.20 5.83 -5.47
CA ASN A 95 -21.26 5.63 -4.03
C ASN A 95 -19.86 5.58 -3.42
N LEU A 96 -19.60 6.39 -2.40
CA LEU A 96 -18.37 6.35 -1.59
C LEU A 96 -18.45 5.31 -0.47
N GLY A 97 -19.66 4.91 -0.10
CA GLY A 97 -19.93 3.97 0.99
C GLY A 97 -20.06 4.67 2.34
N ALA A 98 -18.99 5.25 2.84
CA ALA A 98 -18.93 5.90 4.15
C ALA A 98 -18.16 7.21 4.09
N GLU A 99 -18.38 8.09 5.07
CA GLU A 99 -17.59 9.30 5.30
C GLU A 99 -16.10 8.97 5.46
N ILE A 100 -15.25 9.89 5.05
CA ILE A 100 -13.80 9.78 5.23
C ILE A 100 -13.36 10.28 6.61
N ASP A 101 -12.41 9.60 7.22
CA ASP A 101 -11.81 10.05 8.48
C ASP A 101 -10.87 11.22 8.25
N THR A 102 -10.12 11.17 7.15
CA THR A 102 -9.18 12.23 6.76
C THR A 102 -9.11 12.43 5.24
N GLY A 103 -8.96 13.70 4.83
CA GLY A 103 -8.62 14.06 3.45
C GLY A 103 -7.13 14.40 3.27
N ASP A 104 -6.30 14.21 4.31
CA ASP A 104 -4.87 14.50 4.27
C ASP A 104 -4.09 13.36 3.58
N PRO A 105 -3.51 13.58 2.37
CA PRO A 105 -2.87 12.51 1.61
C PRO A 105 -1.73 11.79 2.34
N GLN A 106 -1.03 12.45 3.25
CA GLN A 106 0.07 11.82 3.98
C GLN A 106 -0.37 11.00 5.19
N VAL A 107 -1.67 11.05 5.55
CA VAL A 107 -2.23 10.39 6.75
C VAL A 107 -3.22 9.29 6.38
N LEU A 108 -3.98 9.47 5.30
CA LEU A 108 -5.06 8.57 4.89
C LEU A 108 -4.61 7.11 4.73
N ALA A 109 -5.55 6.18 4.92
CA ALA A 109 -5.30 4.75 4.89
C ALA A 109 -6.42 3.92 4.22
N PHE A 110 -7.61 4.48 4.06
CA PHE A 110 -8.78 3.76 3.56
C PHE A 110 -9.08 4.08 2.10
N LEU A 111 -9.72 3.13 1.41
CA LEU A 111 -10.03 3.24 -0.02
C LEU A 111 -10.89 4.47 -0.36
N ASN A 112 -11.89 4.78 0.45
CA ASN A 112 -12.75 5.96 0.27
C ASN A 112 -11.97 7.27 0.39
N GLU A 113 -10.99 7.35 1.29
CA GLU A 113 -10.09 8.49 1.45
C GLU A 113 -9.18 8.67 0.22
N ILE A 114 -8.60 7.54 -0.26
CA ILE A 114 -7.76 7.50 -1.46
C ILE A 114 -8.57 7.91 -2.69
N GLU A 115 -9.81 7.41 -2.79
CA GLU A 115 -10.72 7.75 -3.89
C GLU A 115 -10.96 9.26 -4.00
N ILE A 116 -11.32 9.92 -2.89
CA ILE A 116 -11.50 11.38 -2.83
C ILE A 116 -10.21 12.12 -3.19
N SER A 117 -9.09 11.74 -2.55
CA SER A 117 -7.81 12.42 -2.74
C SER A 117 -7.27 12.30 -4.18
N SER A 118 -7.52 11.17 -4.83
CA SER A 118 -7.08 10.90 -6.20
C SER A 118 -7.75 11.80 -7.25
N LYS A 119 -8.90 12.36 -6.95
CA LYS A 119 -9.56 13.33 -7.84
C LYS A 119 -8.93 14.71 -7.74
N VAL A 120 -8.32 15.01 -6.60
CA VAL A 120 -7.78 16.33 -6.26
C VAL A 120 -6.29 16.44 -6.54
N TYR A 121 -5.53 15.34 -6.44
CA TYR A 121 -4.07 15.35 -6.53
C TYR A 121 -3.52 14.40 -7.59
N VAL A 122 -2.32 14.72 -8.09
CA VAL A 122 -1.54 13.88 -9.00
C VAL A 122 -0.14 13.68 -8.42
N PRO A 123 0.34 12.43 -8.31
CA PRO A 123 1.67 12.10 -7.79
C PRO A 123 2.79 12.46 -8.78
N LEU A 124 4.04 12.17 -8.42
CA LEU A 124 5.19 12.34 -9.32
C LEU A 124 5.10 11.46 -10.55
N LEU A 125 4.86 10.19 -10.34
CA LEU A 125 4.64 9.19 -11.39
C LEU A 125 3.21 8.66 -11.26
N ALA A 126 2.80 7.93 -12.26
CA ALA A 126 1.55 7.22 -12.24
C ALA A 126 1.75 5.88 -12.93
N LEU A 127 0.76 5.02 -12.99
CA LEU A 127 0.85 3.76 -13.71
C LEU A 127 0.07 3.86 -15.02
N ASN A 128 0.61 3.30 -16.09
CA ASN A 128 -0.10 3.19 -17.36
C ASN A 128 -1.05 1.98 -17.39
N GLU A 129 -1.63 1.70 -18.54
CA GLU A 129 -2.58 0.59 -18.73
C GLU A 129 -1.95 -0.81 -18.53
N GLU A 130 -0.63 -0.91 -18.68
CA GLU A 130 0.15 -2.12 -18.42
C GLU A 130 0.69 -2.20 -16.99
N ASN A 131 0.24 -1.30 -16.10
CA ASN A 131 0.73 -1.20 -14.72
C ASN A 131 2.22 -0.85 -14.59
N LEU A 132 2.79 -0.14 -15.56
CA LEU A 132 4.18 0.32 -15.54
C LEU A 132 4.27 1.79 -15.13
N PRO A 133 5.34 2.18 -14.38
CA PRO A 133 5.54 3.57 -14.00
C PRO A 133 5.65 4.51 -15.21
N ALA A 134 4.89 5.57 -15.19
CA ALA A 134 4.76 6.54 -16.27
C ALA A 134 4.80 7.97 -15.74
N GLY A 135 5.15 8.94 -16.58
CA GLY A 135 5.24 10.33 -16.16
C GLY A 135 3.88 10.95 -15.84
N ALA A 136 3.76 11.57 -14.67
CA ALA A 136 2.57 12.32 -14.23
C ALA A 136 2.96 13.74 -13.85
N GLY A 137 3.12 14.08 -12.58
CA GLY A 137 3.65 15.36 -12.15
C GLY A 137 5.11 15.58 -12.57
N ALA A 138 5.90 14.52 -12.66
CA ALA A 138 7.20 14.52 -13.31
C ALA A 138 7.07 14.12 -14.79
N GLU A 139 7.72 14.85 -15.69
CA GLU A 139 7.76 14.53 -17.13
C GLU A 139 8.90 13.57 -17.48
N SER A 140 9.93 13.48 -16.63
CA SER A 140 11.06 12.58 -16.79
C SER A 140 11.73 12.29 -15.44
N ALA A 141 12.48 11.20 -15.39
CA ALA A 141 13.30 10.85 -14.25
C ALA A 141 14.62 10.21 -14.70
N THR A 142 15.65 10.32 -13.87
CA THR A 142 16.92 9.61 -14.02
C THR A 142 17.27 8.91 -12.73
N VAL A 143 18.05 7.83 -12.83
CA VAL A 143 18.59 7.10 -11.68
C VAL A 143 20.10 6.98 -11.80
N SER A 144 20.83 7.13 -10.70
CA SER A 144 22.27 6.94 -10.64
C SER A 144 22.67 5.51 -10.99
N ALA A 145 23.93 5.31 -11.40
CA ALA A 145 24.42 4.00 -11.80
C ALA A 145 24.38 2.92 -10.70
N ASP A 146 24.38 3.34 -9.43
CA ASP A 146 24.24 2.47 -8.25
C ASP A 146 22.79 2.30 -7.80
N GLY A 147 21.81 2.91 -8.51
CA GLY A 147 20.39 2.78 -8.21
C GLY A 147 19.91 3.55 -6.98
N THR A 148 20.75 4.39 -6.35
CA THR A 148 20.44 5.01 -5.06
C THR A 148 19.99 6.47 -5.14
N VAL A 149 20.16 7.16 -6.27
CA VAL A 149 19.77 8.56 -6.43
C VAL A 149 18.81 8.71 -7.59
N TYR A 150 17.57 9.10 -7.30
CA TYR A 150 16.56 9.42 -8.29
C TYR A 150 16.46 10.93 -8.45
N THR A 151 16.38 11.40 -9.69
CA THR A 151 16.18 12.82 -10.00
C THR A 151 14.99 12.95 -10.94
N PHE A 152 13.95 13.66 -10.49
CA PHE A 152 12.70 13.88 -11.22
C PHE A 152 12.66 15.30 -11.78
N THR A 153 12.21 15.45 -13.02
CA THR A 153 11.95 16.75 -13.63
C THR A 153 10.45 17.02 -13.57
N ILE A 154 10.04 18.00 -12.78
CA ILE A 154 8.64 18.40 -12.65
C ILE A 154 8.16 19.05 -13.95
N ARG A 155 6.95 18.68 -14.36
CA ARG A 155 6.32 19.17 -15.60
C ARG A 155 6.18 20.68 -15.58
N GLU A 156 6.53 21.31 -16.70
CA GLU A 156 6.42 22.75 -16.86
C GLU A 156 4.96 23.22 -16.96
N GLY A 157 4.66 24.35 -16.32
CA GLY A 157 3.34 24.99 -16.41
C GLY A 157 2.23 24.33 -15.58
N MET A 158 2.55 23.30 -14.78
CA MET A 158 1.57 22.67 -13.90
C MET A 158 1.20 23.61 -12.75
N THR A 159 -0.11 23.74 -12.49
CA THR A 159 -0.64 24.57 -11.41
C THR A 159 -1.59 23.80 -10.53
N TYR A 160 -1.75 24.25 -9.31
CA TYR A 160 -2.89 23.91 -8.48
C TYR A 160 -4.18 24.51 -9.04
N SER A 161 -5.33 24.03 -8.56
CA SER A 161 -6.65 24.48 -9.00
C SER A 161 -6.95 25.96 -8.69
N ASP A 162 -6.17 26.59 -7.82
CA ASP A 162 -6.19 28.03 -7.51
C ASP A 162 -5.23 28.86 -8.39
N GLY A 163 -4.50 28.21 -9.30
CA GLY A 163 -3.57 28.84 -10.24
C GLY A 163 -2.14 29.01 -9.70
N VAL A 164 -1.85 28.60 -8.46
CA VAL A 164 -0.49 28.64 -7.90
C VAL A 164 0.37 27.57 -8.59
N PRO A 165 1.62 27.87 -9.03
CA PRO A 165 2.49 26.87 -9.64
C PRO A 165 2.79 25.68 -8.71
N VAL A 166 2.80 24.46 -9.26
CA VAL A 166 3.31 23.26 -8.58
C VAL A 166 4.80 23.13 -8.85
N THR A 167 5.57 22.97 -7.80
CA THR A 167 7.04 22.93 -7.87
C THR A 167 7.61 21.67 -7.23
N ALA A 168 8.89 21.41 -7.46
CA ALA A 168 9.63 20.33 -6.81
C ALA A 168 9.59 20.45 -5.27
N GLN A 169 9.51 21.66 -4.74
CA GLN A 169 9.41 21.92 -3.30
C GLN A 169 8.12 21.35 -2.69
N ASN A 170 6.99 21.41 -3.43
CA ASN A 170 5.72 20.85 -2.95
C ASN A 170 5.79 19.32 -2.80
N TYR A 171 6.40 18.62 -3.76
CA TYR A 171 6.64 17.18 -3.66
C TYR A 171 7.65 16.84 -2.56
N ALA A 172 8.75 17.61 -2.45
CA ALA A 172 9.73 17.42 -1.38
C ALA A 172 9.09 17.58 0.01
N TYR A 173 8.26 18.60 0.19
CA TYR A 173 7.51 18.83 1.42
C TYR A 173 6.59 17.66 1.74
N ALA A 174 5.78 17.21 0.77
CA ALA A 174 4.83 16.11 0.96
C ALA A 174 5.52 14.80 1.37
N ILE A 175 6.60 14.41 0.67
CA ILE A 175 7.34 13.17 0.96
C ILE A 175 8.02 13.26 2.34
N LYS A 176 8.63 14.39 2.68
CA LYS A 176 9.17 14.63 4.03
C LYS A 176 8.08 14.52 5.08
N ARG A 177 6.95 15.18 4.84
CA ARG A 177 5.82 15.20 5.77
C ARG A 177 5.28 13.79 6.03
N ALA A 178 5.20 12.94 5.01
CA ALA A 178 4.82 11.52 5.17
C ALA A 178 5.77 10.73 6.07
N LEU A 179 7.05 11.09 6.12
CA LEU A 179 8.07 10.48 6.98
C LEU A 179 8.16 11.14 8.37
N SER A 180 7.43 12.22 8.64
CA SER A 180 7.49 12.90 9.94
C SER A 180 6.91 12.04 11.06
N PRO A 181 7.60 11.87 12.20
CA PRO A 181 7.06 11.16 13.36
C PRO A 181 5.85 11.87 13.98
N VAL A 182 5.74 13.18 13.77
CA VAL A 182 4.60 13.99 14.27
C VAL A 182 3.34 13.74 13.44
N VAL A 183 3.47 13.63 12.11
CA VAL A 183 2.35 13.34 11.20
C VAL A 183 1.90 11.89 11.34
N ALA A 184 2.85 10.99 11.55
CA ALA A 184 2.63 9.58 11.83
C ALA A 184 1.76 8.85 10.78
N GLY A 185 1.91 9.20 9.50
CA GLY A 185 1.15 8.62 8.39
C GLY A 185 1.22 7.10 8.33
N ASN A 186 0.10 6.46 7.99
CA ASN A 186 -0.04 5.00 8.00
C ASN A 186 0.80 4.30 6.94
N TYR A 187 1.10 4.98 5.82
CA TYR A 187 1.84 4.44 4.67
C TYR A 187 3.28 4.95 4.56
N SER A 188 3.81 5.61 5.60
CA SER A 188 5.20 6.09 5.65
C SER A 188 6.24 4.99 5.43
N ASN A 189 5.92 3.74 5.77
CA ASN A 189 6.80 2.58 5.58
C ASN A 189 7.12 2.29 4.10
N THR A 190 6.31 2.72 3.15
CA THR A 190 6.59 2.61 1.71
C THR A 190 7.78 3.48 1.30
N LEU A 191 8.08 4.52 2.07
CA LEU A 191 9.18 5.46 1.85
C LEU A 191 10.44 5.14 2.66
N TYR A 192 10.50 4.00 3.36
CA TYR A 192 11.65 3.65 4.23
C TYR A 192 12.96 3.40 3.48
N ALA A 193 12.90 3.22 2.16
CA ALA A 193 14.11 3.22 1.34
C ALA A 193 14.81 4.60 1.29
N VAL A 194 14.11 5.70 1.53
CA VAL A 194 14.68 7.05 1.58
C VAL A 194 15.67 7.13 2.73
N THR A 195 16.89 7.63 2.44
CA THR A 195 17.95 7.73 3.44
C THR A 195 17.50 8.51 4.68
N GLY A 196 17.54 7.83 5.82
CA GLY A 196 17.09 8.36 7.12
C GLY A 196 15.60 8.27 7.37
N GLY A 197 14.80 7.91 6.37
CA GLY A 197 13.34 7.94 6.46
C GLY A 197 12.78 7.07 7.58
N GLN A 198 13.19 5.81 7.66
CA GLN A 198 12.73 4.91 8.73
C GLN A 198 13.15 5.41 10.12
N ALA A 199 14.42 5.80 10.26
CA ALA A 199 14.95 6.24 11.55
C ALA A 199 14.23 7.49 12.07
N TRP A 200 13.91 8.43 11.18
CA TRP A 200 13.15 9.63 11.56
C TRP A 200 11.70 9.29 11.89
N ARG A 201 11.03 8.47 11.07
CA ARG A 201 9.64 8.08 11.27
C ARG A 201 9.40 7.35 12.59
N GLU A 202 10.36 6.50 13.00
CA GLU A 202 10.28 5.69 14.22
C GLU A 202 10.80 6.41 15.48
N ALA A 203 11.33 7.63 15.33
CA ALA A 203 11.77 8.44 16.47
C ALA A 203 10.59 8.88 17.34
N ASP A 204 10.82 8.97 18.64
CA ASP A 204 9.83 9.50 19.58
C ASP A 204 9.61 11.00 19.33
N PRO A 205 8.43 11.46 18.89
CA PRO A 205 8.17 12.87 18.61
C PRO A 205 8.24 13.76 19.86
N GLU A 206 8.13 13.20 21.06
CA GLU A 206 8.30 13.88 22.34
C GLU A 206 9.71 13.71 22.93
N GLY A 207 10.62 13.07 22.17
CA GLY A 207 11.99 12.76 22.59
C GLY A 207 12.94 13.97 22.62
N ASP A 208 14.25 13.72 22.54
CA ASP A 208 15.25 14.79 22.51
C ASP A 208 15.16 15.59 21.21
N ALA A 209 14.81 16.88 21.31
CA ALA A 209 14.63 17.77 20.17
C ALA A 209 15.90 17.90 19.29
N ALA A 210 17.11 17.75 19.86
CA ALA A 210 18.34 17.80 19.10
C ALA A 210 18.57 16.52 18.29
N GLU A 211 18.14 15.37 18.82
CA GLU A 211 18.16 14.11 18.10
C GLU A 211 17.16 14.12 16.93
N LEU A 212 15.93 14.55 17.19
CA LEU A 212 14.89 14.70 16.15
C LEU A 212 15.36 15.63 15.03
N GLN A 213 15.99 16.76 15.37
CA GLN A 213 16.51 17.69 14.37
C GLN A 213 17.62 17.06 13.50
N VAL A 214 18.51 16.25 14.08
CA VAL A 214 19.54 15.55 13.31
C VAL A 214 18.93 14.56 12.32
N LEU A 215 17.91 13.81 12.73
CA LEU A 215 17.22 12.88 11.85
C LEU A 215 16.46 13.62 10.74
N GLU A 216 15.79 14.70 11.08
CA GLU A 216 15.11 15.56 10.11
C GLU A 216 16.08 16.18 9.11
N ASP A 217 17.25 16.65 9.56
CA ASP A 217 18.30 17.20 8.69
C ASP A 217 18.78 16.14 7.68
N VAL A 218 18.97 14.89 8.10
CA VAL A 218 19.35 13.78 7.22
C VAL A 218 18.30 13.55 6.14
N VAL A 219 17.03 13.48 6.51
CA VAL A 219 15.92 13.29 5.54
C VAL A 219 15.81 14.51 4.62
N SER A 220 16.02 15.71 5.14
CA SER A 220 16.00 16.96 4.35
C SER A 220 17.11 17.03 3.31
N GLU A 221 18.30 16.50 3.63
CA GLU A 221 19.40 16.36 2.65
C GLU A 221 19.16 15.22 1.65
N SER A 222 18.31 14.26 2.00
CA SER A 222 17.98 13.13 1.14
C SER A 222 16.82 13.41 0.19
N ILE A 223 15.96 14.39 0.50
CA ILE A 223 14.82 14.81 -0.33
C ILE A 223 14.98 16.30 -0.65
N ARG A 224 15.52 16.62 -1.81
CA ARG A 224 15.95 17.98 -2.16
C ARG A 224 15.27 18.49 -3.41
N ALA A 225 14.56 19.60 -3.31
CA ALA A 225 14.28 20.45 -4.47
C ALA A 225 15.54 21.25 -4.80
N LEU A 226 16.20 20.92 -5.92
CA LEU A 226 17.42 21.60 -6.37
C LEU A 226 17.09 22.95 -7.02
N ASP A 227 15.93 23.02 -7.63
CA ASP A 227 15.28 24.21 -8.19
C ASP A 227 13.76 23.95 -8.29
N ASP A 228 12.97 24.84 -8.88
CA ASP A 228 11.51 24.74 -8.96
C ASP A 228 11.04 23.49 -9.71
N ARG A 229 11.88 22.89 -10.56
CA ARG A 229 11.51 21.74 -11.40
C ARG A 229 12.33 20.48 -11.14
N THR A 230 13.36 20.55 -10.33
CA THR A 230 14.26 19.42 -10.12
C THR A 230 14.16 18.90 -8.68
N LEU A 231 13.57 17.72 -8.52
CA LEU A 231 13.52 16.99 -7.25
C LEU A 231 14.51 15.84 -7.27
N GLN A 232 15.38 15.79 -6.27
CA GLN A 232 16.32 14.69 -6.07
C GLN A 232 16.00 13.94 -4.77
N ILE A 233 15.97 12.61 -4.84
CA ILE A 233 15.72 11.72 -3.70
C ILE A 233 16.87 10.70 -3.63
N THR A 234 17.48 10.57 -2.44
CA THR A 234 18.56 9.64 -2.15
C THR A 234 18.05 8.50 -1.28
N LEU A 235 18.38 7.27 -1.66
CA LEU A 235 17.98 6.04 -0.99
C LEU A 235 19.16 5.40 -0.28
N ASP A 236 18.90 4.58 0.76
CA ASP A 236 19.90 3.81 1.49
C ASP A 236 20.44 2.62 0.69
N PHE A 237 19.65 2.13 -0.26
CA PHE A 237 20.00 1.02 -1.16
C PHE A 237 19.28 1.21 -2.50
N ALA A 238 19.73 0.50 -3.54
CA ALA A 238 19.02 0.43 -4.80
C ALA A 238 17.64 -0.20 -4.55
N ALA A 239 16.56 0.48 -4.93
CA ALA A 239 15.19 0.01 -4.75
C ALA A 239 14.47 0.03 -6.10
N GLY A 240 14.41 -1.13 -6.78
CA GLY A 240 13.79 -1.26 -8.10
C GLY A 240 12.29 -0.94 -8.10
N TYR A 241 11.63 -1.07 -6.96
CA TYR A 241 10.21 -0.76 -6.76
C TYR A 241 9.94 0.73 -6.50
N PHE A 242 10.95 1.54 -6.23
CA PHE A 242 10.77 2.95 -5.83
C PHE A 242 9.97 3.80 -6.82
N PRO A 243 10.07 3.63 -8.15
CA PRO A 243 9.21 4.32 -9.10
C PRO A 243 7.70 4.04 -8.89
N TYR A 244 7.33 2.86 -8.43
CA TYR A 244 5.94 2.51 -8.10
C TYR A 244 5.47 3.24 -6.85
N VAL A 245 6.33 3.39 -5.84
CA VAL A 245 6.03 4.18 -4.63
C VAL A 245 5.82 5.65 -4.98
N MET A 246 6.49 6.17 -6.02
CA MET A 246 6.29 7.55 -6.49
C MET A 246 4.94 7.75 -7.21
N ALA A 247 4.17 6.69 -7.41
CA ALA A 247 2.85 6.72 -8.06
C ALA A 247 1.67 6.67 -7.05
N ILE A 248 1.94 6.51 -5.75
CA ILE A 248 0.87 6.43 -4.74
C ILE A 248 0.66 7.75 -3.99
N TRP A 249 -0.45 7.85 -3.30
CA TRP A 249 -0.98 9.05 -2.64
C TRP A 249 -0.07 9.68 -1.59
N VAL A 250 0.82 8.93 -0.93
CA VAL A 250 1.76 9.49 0.05
C VAL A 250 2.67 10.56 -0.55
N THR A 251 2.81 10.58 -1.88
CA THR A 251 3.62 11.54 -2.63
C THR A 251 2.82 12.70 -3.21
N TYR A 252 1.50 12.77 -2.98
CA TYR A 252 0.67 13.87 -3.49
C TYR A 252 1.17 15.22 -2.98
N PRO A 253 1.40 16.20 -3.89
CA PRO A 253 1.96 17.48 -3.51
C PRO A 253 0.90 18.32 -2.80
N VAL A 254 1.06 18.53 -1.51
CA VAL A 254 0.21 19.44 -0.75
C VAL A 254 0.87 20.81 -0.60
N ARG A 255 0.06 21.82 -0.36
CA ARG A 255 0.47 23.21 -0.15
C ARG A 255 0.90 23.41 1.30
N GLU A 256 2.21 23.58 1.53
CA GLU A 256 2.77 23.81 2.86
C GLU A 256 2.09 24.98 3.59
N ASP A 257 1.85 26.10 2.89
CA ASP A 257 1.20 27.27 3.45
C ASP A 257 -0.27 27.03 3.89
N LEU A 258 -0.97 26.11 3.24
CA LEU A 258 -2.34 25.72 3.61
C LEU A 258 -2.35 24.69 4.73
N VAL A 259 -1.40 23.76 4.73
CA VAL A 259 -1.28 22.70 5.76
C VAL A 259 -0.81 23.30 7.08
N GLU A 260 0.35 23.97 7.11
CA GLU A 260 0.97 24.50 8.34
C GLU A 260 0.15 25.61 8.98
N GLY A 261 -0.60 26.38 8.17
CA GLY A 261 -1.44 27.47 8.66
C GLY A 261 -2.74 27.00 9.34
N ASN A 262 -3.20 25.76 9.11
CA ASN A 262 -4.54 25.30 9.49
C ASN A 262 -4.57 24.01 10.35
N GLY A 263 -3.40 23.43 10.66
CA GLY A 263 -3.30 22.25 11.54
C GLY A 263 -3.78 20.94 10.90
N ALA A 264 -4.04 19.91 11.70
CA ALA A 264 -4.34 18.55 11.22
C ALA A 264 -5.63 18.46 10.37
N ASP A 265 -6.62 19.30 10.64
CA ASP A 265 -7.90 19.33 9.94
C ASP A 265 -7.96 20.34 8.77
N TRP A 266 -6.80 20.75 8.25
CA TRP A 266 -6.66 21.76 7.19
C TRP A 266 -7.55 21.48 5.97
N TRP A 267 -7.75 20.22 5.62
CA TRP A 267 -8.52 19.73 4.47
C TRP A 267 -10.05 19.88 4.63
N ARG A 268 -10.57 20.01 5.86
CA ARG A 268 -12.02 20.15 6.13
C ARG A 268 -12.59 21.46 5.60
N ASP A 269 -11.78 22.50 5.54
CA ASP A 269 -12.15 23.69 4.79
C ASP A 269 -11.80 23.48 3.32
N ILE A 270 -12.81 23.34 2.47
CA ILE A 270 -12.65 23.11 1.03
C ILE A 270 -11.83 24.21 0.34
N ALA A 271 -11.76 25.42 0.92
CA ALA A 271 -10.90 26.49 0.41
C ALA A 271 -9.41 26.17 0.57
N ASN A 272 -9.04 25.28 1.49
CA ASN A 272 -7.67 24.81 1.68
C ASN A 272 -7.41 23.51 0.93
N TYR A 273 -8.46 22.76 0.55
CA TYR A 273 -8.31 21.46 -0.12
C TYR A 273 -8.05 21.66 -1.62
N VAL A 274 -6.89 22.21 -1.91
CA VAL A 274 -6.44 22.66 -3.24
C VAL A 274 -5.38 21.70 -3.76
N GLY A 275 -5.64 21.09 -4.92
CA GLY A 275 -4.73 20.13 -5.54
C GLY A 275 -4.43 20.44 -7.00
N ASN A 276 -3.57 19.61 -7.59
CA ASN A 276 -3.11 19.70 -8.99
C ASN A 276 -3.80 18.68 -9.90
N GLY A 277 -4.89 18.06 -9.42
CA GLY A 277 -5.58 16.97 -10.09
C GLY A 277 -6.65 17.39 -11.09
N PRO A 278 -7.33 16.38 -11.67
CA PRO A 278 -8.34 16.58 -12.71
C PRO A 278 -9.62 17.25 -12.22
N PHE A 279 -9.89 17.21 -10.92
CA PHE A 279 -11.07 17.82 -10.32
C PHE A 279 -10.71 18.69 -9.11
N ARG A 280 -11.62 19.58 -8.75
CA ARG A 280 -11.57 20.39 -7.54
C ARG A 280 -12.84 20.18 -6.71
N VAL A 281 -12.72 20.11 -5.40
CA VAL A 281 -13.88 20.06 -4.50
C VAL A 281 -14.62 21.39 -4.55
N THR A 282 -15.94 21.35 -4.69
CA THR A 282 -16.81 22.54 -4.66
C THR A 282 -17.79 22.53 -3.50
N SER A 283 -18.16 21.35 -3.01
CA SER A 283 -18.92 21.21 -1.76
C SER A 283 -18.66 19.87 -1.08
N HIS A 284 -18.80 19.86 0.22
CA HIS A 284 -18.88 18.68 1.05
C HIS A 284 -19.99 18.87 2.09
N THR A 285 -20.87 17.91 2.17
CA THR A 285 -21.88 17.81 3.21
C THR A 285 -21.65 16.51 3.97
N GLU A 286 -21.15 16.63 5.19
CA GLU A 286 -20.75 15.53 6.05
C GLU A 286 -21.84 14.44 6.12
N MET A 287 -21.44 13.18 5.98
CA MET A 287 -22.31 12.00 5.93
C MET A 287 -23.40 12.04 4.84
N GLN A 288 -23.18 12.76 3.75
CA GLN A 288 -24.12 12.85 2.64
C GLN A 288 -23.43 12.77 1.28
N GLU A 289 -22.62 13.79 0.93
CA GLU A 289 -22.00 13.81 -0.40
C GLU A 289 -20.79 14.77 -0.51
N TRP A 290 -19.91 14.42 -1.42
CA TRP A 290 -18.86 15.26 -1.97
C TRP A 290 -19.20 15.63 -3.40
N THR A 291 -19.06 16.91 -3.76
CA THR A 291 -19.24 17.39 -5.13
C THR A 291 -17.94 17.96 -5.65
N PHE A 292 -17.59 17.55 -6.86
CA PHE A 292 -16.41 17.99 -7.56
C PHE A 292 -16.78 18.58 -8.91
N GLU A 293 -16.08 19.63 -9.32
CA GLU A 293 -16.09 20.13 -10.68
C GLU A 293 -14.77 19.85 -11.35
N ARG A 294 -14.79 19.60 -12.67
CA ARG A 294 -13.57 19.39 -13.43
C ARG A 294 -12.65 20.61 -13.38
N ASN A 295 -11.36 20.35 -13.37
CA ASN A 295 -10.33 21.37 -13.46
C ASN A 295 -10.05 21.72 -14.94
N GLU A 296 -10.59 22.84 -15.42
CA GLU A 296 -10.43 23.29 -16.82
C GLU A 296 -8.95 23.61 -17.17
N ALA A 297 -8.10 23.84 -16.15
CA ALA A 297 -6.68 24.11 -16.31
C ALA A 297 -5.82 22.86 -16.08
N TYR A 298 -6.42 21.68 -16.03
CA TYR A 298 -5.69 20.45 -15.76
C TYR A 298 -4.66 20.18 -16.88
N PHE A 299 -3.41 19.94 -16.48
CA PHE A 299 -2.26 19.91 -17.40
C PHE A 299 -2.27 18.73 -18.40
N ARG A 300 -3.10 17.71 -18.18
CA ARG A 300 -3.24 16.55 -19.07
C ARG A 300 -4.49 16.61 -19.95
N GLY A 301 -5.20 17.71 -19.94
CA GLY A 301 -6.43 17.92 -20.70
C GLY A 301 -7.67 17.97 -19.82
N VAL A 302 -8.73 18.55 -20.34
CA VAL A 302 -9.99 18.72 -19.60
C VAL A 302 -10.68 17.38 -19.43
N PRO A 303 -11.07 16.95 -18.20
CA PRO A 303 -11.86 15.74 -18.00
C PRO A 303 -13.18 15.73 -18.76
N GLY A 304 -13.64 14.55 -19.18
CA GLY A 304 -14.90 14.38 -19.91
C GLY A 304 -16.16 14.54 -19.04
N ILE A 305 -16.01 14.48 -17.72
CA ILE A 305 -17.09 14.66 -16.74
C ILE A 305 -17.04 16.09 -16.23
N ALA A 306 -18.16 16.81 -16.29
CA ALA A 306 -18.25 18.18 -15.79
C ALA A 306 -18.36 18.22 -14.26
N THR A 307 -19.21 17.35 -13.71
CA THR A 307 -19.44 17.24 -12.27
C THR A 307 -19.37 15.79 -11.83
N LEU A 308 -18.59 15.52 -10.79
CA LEU A 308 -18.50 14.21 -10.15
C LEU A 308 -19.07 14.32 -8.73
N ILE A 309 -20.01 13.44 -8.38
CA ILE A 309 -20.67 13.40 -7.08
C ILE A 309 -20.38 12.05 -6.44
N PHE A 310 -19.83 12.07 -5.24
CA PHE A 310 -19.74 10.90 -4.38
C PHE A 310 -20.79 10.99 -3.29
N ARG A 311 -21.75 10.05 -3.26
CA ARG A 311 -22.75 9.93 -2.20
C ARG A 311 -22.35 8.87 -1.20
N GLU A 312 -22.80 9.01 0.03
CA GLU A 312 -22.46 8.11 1.12
C GLU A 312 -23.68 7.26 1.48
N ILE A 313 -23.70 6.01 0.99
CA ILE A 313 -24.74 5.02 1.28
C ILE A 313 -24.09 3.74 1.75
N GLU A 314 -24.18 3.44 3.05
CA GLU A 314 -23.58 2.24 3.65
C GLU A 314 -24.31 0.94 3.29
N SER A 315 -25.64 1.00 3.06
CA SER A 315 -26.44 -0.19 2.75
C SER A 315 -26.32 -0.58 1.29
N SER A 316 -25.73 -1.74 1.01
CA SER A 316 -25.59 -2.28 -0.34
C SER A 316 -26.95 -2.54 -1.03
N GLU A 317 -28.01 -2.88 -0.27
CA GLU A 317 -29.35 -3.03 -0.81
C GLU A 317 -29.94 -1.69 -1.27
N THR A 318 -29.71 -0.64 -0.49
CA THR A 318 -30.13 0.73 -0.86
C THR A 318 -29.35 1.22 -2.06
N GLU A 319 -28.05 0.96 -2.12
CA GLU A 319 -27.18 1.31 -3.24
C GLU A 319 -27.65 0.64 -4.55
N LEU A 320 -27.90 -0.67 -4.53
CA LEU A 320 -28.37 -1.41 -5.71
C LEU A 320 -29.72 -0.87 -6.19
N LEU A 321 -30.62 -0.53 -5.27
CA LEU A 321 -31.91 0.06 -5.63
C LEU A 321 -31.75 1.43 -6.29
N ALA A 322 -30.88 2.29 -5.73
CA ALA A 322 -30.57 3.60 -6.29
C ALA A 322 -29.90 3.47 -7.68
N TYR A 323 -29.00 2.51 -7.85
CA TYR A 323 -28.41 2.20 -9.16
C TYR A 323 -29.48 1.78 -10.18
N GLN A 324 -30.41 0.90 -9.80
CA GLN A 324 -31.52 0.49 -10.68
C GLN A 324 -32.42 1.68 -11.07
N GLN A 325 -32.59 2.66 -10.19
CA GLN A 325 -33.35 3.89 -10.46
C GLN A 325 -32.56 4.92 -11.29
N GLY A 326 -31.28 4.66 -11.58
CA GLY A 326 -30.43 5.57 -12.35
C GLY A 326 -29.87 6.73 -11.52
N GLU A 327 -29.85 6.61 -10.18
CA GLU A 327 -29.25 7.60 -9.28
C GLU A 327 -27.71 7.44 -9.19
N PHE A 328 -27.18 6.26 -9.53
CA PHE A 328 -25.77 5.98 -9.65
C PHE A 328 -25.41 5.52 -11.06
N ASP A 329 -24.26 5.95 -11.53
CA ASP A 329 -23.70 5.56 -12.83
C ASP A 329 -22.80 4.34 -12.75
N LEU A 330 -22.23 4.10 -11.56
CA LEU A 330 -21.32 3.01 -11.26
C LEU A 330 -21.52 2.58 -9.80
N MET A 331 -21.42 1.28 -9.53
CA MET A 331 -21.39 0.71 -8.18
C MET A 331 -20.63 -0.61 -8.12
N GLY A 332 -20.10 -0.96 -6.94
CA GLY A 332 -19.51 -2.26 -6.63
C GLY A 332 -20.50 -3.17 -5.90
N PRO A 333 -21.19 -4.12 -6.57
CA PRO A 333 -22.19 -4.93 -5.89
C PRO A 333 -21.56 -5.89 -4.87
N ALA A 334 -22.26 -6.12 -3.76
CA ALA A 334 -21.89 -7.16 -2.81
C ALA A 334 -22.08 -8.56 -3.42
N ALA A 335 -21.22 -9.52 -3.05
CA ALA A 335 -21.33 -10.89 -3.54
C ALA A 335 -22.71 -11.53 -3.30
N SER A 336 -23.37 -11.20 -2.20
CA SER A 336 -24.73 -11.67 -1.88
C SER A 336 -25.80 -11.22 -2.87
N GLN A 337 -25.55 -10.15 -3.64
CA GLN A 337 -26.47 -9.59 -4.62
C GLN A 337 -26.35 -10.24 -6.01
N LEU A 338 -25.27 -10.98 -6.27
CA LEU A 338 -25.00 -11.59 -7.57
C LEU A 338 -26.17 -12.44 -8.11
N PRO A 339 -26.80 -13.32 -7.31
CA PRO A 339 -27.91 -14.13 -7.82
C PRO A 339 -29.08 -13.26 -8.33
N GLN A 340 -29.36 -12.13 -7.71
CA GLN A 340 -30.37 -11.18 -8.15
C GLN A 340 -29.94 -10.43 -9.41
N ILE A 341 -28.66 -9.99 -9.46
CA ILE A 341 -28.10 -9.25 -10.60
C ILE A 341 -28.07 -10.16 -11.85
N GLU A 342 -27.60 -11.38 -11.72
CA GLU A 342 -27.50 -12.34 -12.83
C GLU A 342 -28.88 -12.81 -13.34
N ALA A 343 -29.91 -12.77 -12.49
CA ALA A 343 -31.27 -13.09 -12.88
C ALA A 343 -31.98 -11.95 -13.64
N ASP A 344 -31.51 -10.72 -13.53
CA ASP A 344 -32.02 -9.56 -14.27
C ASP A 344 -31.18 -9.35 -15.54
N PRO A 345 -31.76 -9.51 -16.76
CA PRO A 345 -30.99 -9.38 -18.01
C PRO A 345 -30.35 -7.99 -18.21
N THR A 346 -30.90 -6.93 -17.64
CA THR A 346 -30.35 -5.58 -17.73
C THR A 346 -29.10 -5.48 -16.86
N LEU A 347 -29.22 -5.85 -15.58
CA LEU A 347 -28.10 -5.80 -14.64
C LEU A 347 -26.99 -6.78 -15.03
N ALA A 348 -27.34 -7.98 -15.50
CA ALA A 348 -26.37 -8.96 -16.01
C ALA A 348 -25.57 -8.42 -17.21
N GLY A 349 -26.20 -7.59 -18.05
CA GLY A 349 -25.54 -6.91 -19.17
C GLY A 349 -24.65 -5.74 -18.75
N GLU A 350 -24.88 -5.15 -17.58
CA GLU A 350 -24.11 -4.04 -17.03
C GLU A 350 -22.98 -4.53 -16.09
N LEU A 351 -23.00 -5.81 -15.66
CA LEU A 351 -22.01 -6.37 -14.74
C LEU A 351 -20.69 -6.66 -15.45
N GLN A 352 -19.62 -6.11 -14.92
CA GLN A 352 -18.24 -6.46 -15.29
C GLN A 352 -17.56 -7.20 -14.14
N ARG A 353 -16.75 -8.20 -14.49
CA ARG A 353 -15.96 -9.01 -13.57
C ARG A 353 -14.49 -9.00 -14.02
N SER A 354 -13.58 -8.78 -13.08
CA SER A 354 -12.14 -8.82 -13.35
C SER A 354 -11.38 -9.36 -12.13
N VAL A 355 -10.16 -9.83 -12.36
CA VAL A 355 -9.27 -10.21 -11.25
C VAL A 355 -9.07 -9.01 -10.34
N GLY A 356 -9.19 -9.22 -9.02
CA GLY A 356 -8.91 -8.21 -8.02
C GLY A 356 -7.55 -8.46 -7.36
N ALA A 357 -6.77 -7.41 -7.20
CA ALA A 357 -5.46 -7.46 -6.58
C ALA A 357 -5.53 -7.57 -5.06
N SER A 358 -6.12 -8.66 -4.59
CA SER A 358 -6.15 -8.97 -3.16
C SER A 358 -6.00 -10.47 -2.92
N THR A 359 -5.43 -10.84 -1.75
CA THR A 359 -5.29 -12.23 -1.33
C THR A 359 -5.67 -12.35 0.13
N ASN A 360 -6.45 -13.39 0.41
CA ASN A 360 -6.90 -13.71 1.75
C ASN A 360 -6.23 -15.01 2.21
N TRP A 361 -5.89 -15.05 3.49
CA TRP A 361 -5.26 -16.20 4.10
C TRP A 361 -5.76 -16.48 5.51
N PHE A 362 -5.50 -17.69 5.94
CA PHE A 362 -5.71 -18.16 7.29
C PHE A 362 -4.35 -18.17 8.00
N ALA A 363 -4.14 -17.25 8.93
CA ALA A 363 -2.88 -17.09 9.64
C ALA A 363 -2.80 -18.04 10.84
N MET A 364 -1.63 -18.65 11.02
CA MET A 364 -1.29 -19.53 12.14
C MET A 364 -0.16 -18.91 12.96
N ASN A 365 -0.24 -19.00 14.29
CA ASN A 365 0.85 -18.54 15.15
C ASN A 365 2.01 -19.54 15.10
N ASN A 366 3.06 -19.21 14.36
CA ASN A 366 4.21 -20.09 14.13
C ASN A 366 5.11 -20.25 15.37
N THR A 367 4.85 -19.54 16.48
CA THR A 367 5.55 -19.73 17.77
C THR A 367 4.82 -20.68 18.71
N ALA A 368 3.56 -20.99 18.44
CA ALA A 368 2.72 -21.78 19.32
C ALA A 368 2.65 -23.25 18.87
N ALA A 369 2.97 -24.17 19.77
CA ALA A 369 2.75 -25.58 19.48
C ALA A 369 1.25 -25.89 19.30
N PRO A 370 0.87 -26.72 18.30
CA PRO A 370 1.75 -27.48 17.41
C PRO A 370 2.10 -26.75 16.07
N PHE A 371 1.74 -25.48 15.87
CA PHE A 371 1.97 -24.71 14.63
C PHE A 371 3.41 -24.22 14.47
N ASP A 372 4.27 -24.45 15.46
CA ASP A 372 5.72 -24.33 15.35
C ASP A 372 6.33 -25.40 14.42
N GLN A 373 5.60 -26.51 14.14
CA GLN A 373 5.99 -27.55 13.20
C GLN A 373 5.47 -27.23 11.80
N VAL A 374 6.37 -27.25 10.80
CA VAL A 374 6.00 -26.98 9.41
C VAL A 374 5.00 -27.98 8.84
N GLU A 375 5.13 -29.27 9.20
CA GLU A 375 4.24 -30.33 8.76
C GLU A 375 2.80 -30.12 9.22
N VAL A 376 2.58 -29.53 10.42
CA VAL A 376 1.25 -29.14 10.91
C VAL A 376 0.67 -28.04 10.04
N ARG A 377 1.45 -26.98 9.76
CA ARG A 377 0.99 -25.88 8.93
C ARG A 377 0.67 -26.32 7.51
N GLN A 378 1.55 -27.14 6.91
CA GLN A 378 1.32 -27.74 5.59
C GLN A 378 0.06 -28.64 5.59
N ALA A 379 -0.19 -29.40 6.67
CA ALA A 379 -1.39 -30.22 6.80
C ALA A 379 -2.66 -29.35 6.77
N PHE A 380 -2.65 -28.24 7.50
CA PHE A 380 -3.76 -27.29 7.53
C PHE A 380 -3.96 -26.61 6.16
N ALA A 381 -2.88 -26.24 5.49
CA ALA A 381 -2.96 -25.66 4.15
C ALA A 381 -3.50 -26.65 3.11
N ALA A 382 -3.07 -27.93 3.17
CA ALA A 382 -3.55 -28.99 2.28
C ALA A 382 -5.00 -29.44 2.60
N ALA A 383 -5.49 -29.20 3.81
CA ALA A 383 -6.85 -29.53 4.21
C ALA A 383 -7.91 -28.53 3.73
N LEU A 384 -7.52 -27.32 3.30
CA LEU A 384 -8.48 -26.28 2.92
C LEU A 384 -9.05 -26.51 1.52
N ASN A 385 -10.36 -26.75 1.43
CA ASN A 385 -11.09 -26.85 0.17
C ASN A 385 -11.47 -25.44 -0.35
N ARG A 386 -10.57 -24.86 -1.10
CA ARG A 386 -10.65 -23.48 -1.63
C ARG A 386 -11.78 -23.29 -2.63
N GLU A 387 -12.01 -24.28 -3.51
CA GLU A 387 -13.09 -24.24 -4.47
C GLU A 387 -14.46 -24.27 -3.78
N GLN A 388 -14.59 -25.10 -2.75
CA GLN A 388 -15.81 -25.15 -1.95
C GLN A 388 -16.03 -23.83 -1.18
N TYR A 389 -14.96 -23.23 -0.67
CA TYR A 389 -15.04 -21.90 -0.03
C TYR A 389 -15.57 -20.84 -1.01
N VAL A 390 -14.96 -20.74 -2.19
CA VAL A 390 -15.37 -19.74 -3.19
C VAL A 390 -16.82 -19.95 -3.62
N THR A 391 -17.23 -21.20 -3.87
CA THR A 391 -18.58 -21.50 -4.37
C THR A 391 -19.67 -21.36 -3.31
N GLN A 392 -19.41 -21.76 -2.06
CA GLN A 392 -20.45 -21.83 -1.03
C GLN A 392 -20.46 -20.61 -0.09
N ILE A 393 -19.27 -20.04 0.18
CA ILE A 393 -19.13 -18.92 1.14
C ILE A 393 -19.04 -17.59 0.41
N SER A 394 -18.31 -17.53 -0.69
CA SER A 394 -18.12 -16.29 -1.47
C SER A 394 -19.11 -16.13 -2.62
N ALA A 395 -20.17 -16.91 -2.68
CA ALA A 395 -21.17 -16.88 -3.75
C ALA A 395 -20.57 -16.95 -5.17
N GLY A 396 -19.45 -17.64 -5.35
CA GLY A 396 -18.71 -17.73 -6.61
C GLY A 396 -17.87 -16.50 -6.94
N VAL A 397 -17.64 -15.61 -5.99
CA VAL A 397 -16.79 -14.41 -6.16
C VAL A 397 -15.38 -14.70 -5.66
N GLY A 398 -14.40 -14.48 -6.53
CA GLY A 398 -12.99 -14.68 -6.26
C GLY A 398 -12.43 -15.95 -6.88
N ILE A 399 -11.12 -16.10 -6.80
CA ILE A 399 -10.34 -17.19 -7.37
C ILE A 399 -9.73 -18.01 -6.23
N PRO A 400 -9.80 -19.36 -6.23
CA PRO A 400 -9.10 -20.17 -5.26
C PRO A 400 -7.61 -19.83 -5.21
N ALA A 401 -7.06 -19.52 -4.03
CA ALA A 401 -5.68 -19.05 -3.86
C ALA A 401 -4.81 -20.10 -3.17
N GLY A 402 -3.68 -20.44 -3.76
CA GLY A 402 -2.66 -21.29 -3.15
C GLY A 402 -1.32 -20.60 -2.91
N THR A 403 -1.18 -19.32 -3.31
CA THR A 403 -0.01 -18.49 -3.15
C THR A 403 -0.41 -17.09 -2.67
N LEU A 404 0.58 -16.27 -2.29
CA LEU A 404 0.33 -14.89 -1.91
C LEU A 404 0.03 -14.02 -3.13
N LEU A 405 0.82 -14.15 -4.20
CA LEU A 405 0.65 -13.36 -5.41
C LEU A 405 -0.59 -13.81 -6.17
N TYR A 406 -1.36 -12.86 -6.69
CA TYR A 406 -2.61 -13.07 -7.40
C TYR A 406 -2.38 -13.18 -8.93
N PRO A 407 -3.30 -13.81 -9.71
CA PRO A 407 -3.23 -13.84 -11.17
C PRO A 407 -3.33 -12.43 -11.77
N GLY A 408 -2.22 -11.88 -12.21
CA GLY A 408 -2.07 -10.49 -12.69
C GLY A 408 -0.84 -9.80 -12.10
N ASN A 409 -0.30 -10.31 -10.98
CA ASN A 409 0.99 -9.85 -10.48
C ASN A 409 2.12 -10.35 -11.39
N PRO A 410 3.13 -9.52 -11.71
CA PRO A 410 4.22 -9.89 -12.63
C PRO A 410 4.99 -11.16 -12.25
N ALA A 411 5.06 -11.49 -10.96
CA ALA A 411 5.76 -12.67 -10.47
C ALA A 411 4.83 -13.86 -10.15
N TYR A 412 3.53 -13.77 -10.41
CA TYR A 412 2.60 -14.87 -10.17
C TYR A 412 3.00 -16.14 -10.95
N GLN A 413 2.82 -17.30 -10.32
CA GLN A 413 3.05 -18.62 -10.89
C GLN A 413 1.90 -19.55 -10.57
N GLU A 414 1.39 -20.25 -11.58
CA GLU A 414 0.29 -21.20 -11.43
C GLU A 414 0.76 -22.55 -10.85
N ASP A 415 2.03 -22.92 -11.05
CA ASP A 415 2.55 -24.27 -10.77
C ASP A 415 2.90 -24.55 -9.30
N PHE A 416 3.07 -23.52 -8.46
CA PHE A 416 3.58 -23.66 -7.09
C PHE A 416 2.54 -23.22 -6.04
N GLN A 417 1.38 -23.89 -6.04
CA GLN A 417 0.28 -23.50 -5.17
C GLN A 417 0.04 -24.52 -4.05
N GLN A 418 -0.36 -24.03 -2.89
CA GLN A 418 -0.98 -24.87 -1.87
C GLN A 418 -2.29 -25.45 -2.43
N THR A 419 -2.35 -26.75 -2.65
CA THR A 419 -3.51 -27.44 -3.22
C THR A 419 -4.30 -28.17 -2.13
N PHE A 420 -5.61 -28.36 -2.35
CA PHE A 420 -6.43 -29.22 -1.51
C PHE A 420 -6.11 -30.69 -1.81
N ASP A 421 -5.65 -31.41 -0.79
CA ASP A 421 -5.34 -32.83 -0.85
C ASP A 421 -5.53 -33.47 0.54
N GLU A 422 -6.67 -34.12 0.73
CA GLU A 422 -7.04 -34.76 2.01
C GLU A 422 -6.04 -35.83 2.44
N ALA A 423 -5.55 -36.66 1.50
CA ALA A 423 -4.62 -37.72 1.81
C ALA A 423 -3.27 -37.18 2.26
N ARG A 424 -2.79 -36.16 1.55
CA ARG A 424 -1.55 -35.45 1.89
C ARG A 424 -1.67 -34.72 3.21
N ALA A 425 -2.80 -34.06 3.50
CA ALA A 425 -3.08 -33.38 4.76
C ALA A 425 -2.99 -34.34 5.95
N GLN A 426 -3.63 -35.50 5.82
CA GLN A 426 -3.62 -36.55 6.87
C GLN A 426 -2.22 -37.15 7.06
N GLU A 427 -1.46 -37.40 5.99
CA GLU A 427 -0.09 -37.91 6.04
C GLU A 427 0.84 -36.91 6.77
N LEU A 428 0.75 -35.61 6.43
CA LEU A 428 1.53 -34.56 7.07
C LEU A 428 1.22 -34.45 8.56
N LEU A 429 -0.06 -34.47 8.92
CA LEU A 429 -0.48 -34.40 10.32
C LEU A 429 -0.02 -35.64 11.11
N ALA A 430 -0.07 -36.82 10.48
CA ALA A 430 0.46 -38.05 11.10
C ALA A 430 1.98 -38.01 11.28
N THR A 431 2.72 -37.42 10.31
CA THR A 431 4.17 -37.22 10.40
C THR A 431 4.54 -36.30 11.55
N ALA A 432 3.72 -35.27 11.80
CA ALA A 432 3.84 -34.35 12.95
C ALA A 432 3.49 -35.00 14.30
N GLY A 433 3.04 -36.25 14.32
CA GLY A 433 2.73 -36.98 15.54
C GLY A 433 1.25 -37.02 15.93
N PHE A 434 0.34 -36.60 15.04
CA PHE A 434 -1.11 -36.54 15.29
C PHE A 434 -1.92 -37.38 14.29
N PRO A 435 -1.71 -38.68 14.17
CA PRO A 435 -2.39 -39.52 13.19
C PRO A 435 -3.92 -39.49 13.38
N GLY A 436 -4.65 -39.09 12.34
CA GLY A 436 -6.12 -38.94 12.41
C GLY A 436 -6.60 -37.89 13.42
N GLY A 437 -5.75 -36.93 13.77
CA GLY A 437 -6.02 -35.86 14.75
C GLY A 437 -5.86 -36.30 16.21
N GLU A 438 -5.47 -37.55 16.47
CA GLU A 438 -5.33 -38.07 17.84
C GLU A 438 -4.24 -37.30 18.61
N GLY A 439 -4.62 -36.74 19.78
CA GLY A 439 -3.72 -35.95 20.61
C GLY A 439 -3.51 -34.50 20.16
N PHE A 440 -4.10 -34.08 19.05
CA PHE A 440 -4.05 -32.67 18.62
C PHE A 440 -4.86 -31.81 19.62
N PRO A 441 -4.30 -30.70 20.15
CA PRO A 441 -5.02 -29.87 21.11
C PRO A 441 -6.20 -29.15 20.44
N SER A 442 -7.34 -29.06 21.16
CA SER A 442 -8.46 -28.23 20.69
C SER A 442 -8.03 -26.77 20.56
N GLN A 443 -8.49 -26.13 19.47
CA GLN A 443 -8.14 -24.75 19.14
C GLN A 443 -9.39 -23.90 18.91
N GLN A 444 -9.31 -22.62 19.24
CA GLN A 444 -10.35 -21.65 18.96
C GLN A 444 -10.04 -20.88 17.69
N LEU A 445 -11.01 -20.79 16.79
CA LEU A 445 -10.97 -19.88 15.63
C LEU A 445 -11.83 -18.66 15.96
N LEU A 446 -11.17 -17.55 16.31
CA LEU A 446 -11.84 -16.32 16.70
C LEU A 446 -12.42 -15.61 15.45
N TYR A 447 -13.67 -15.15 15.57
CA TYR A 447 -14.34 -14.35 14.56
C TYR A 447 -15.07 -13.15 15.19
N VAL A 448 -15.37 -12.10 14.39
CA VAL A 448 -16.08 -10.90 14.88
C VAL A 448 -17.51 -11.27 15.26
N ALA A 449 -17.88 -11.04 16.52
CA ALA A 449 -19.25 -11.25 17.00
C ALA A 449 -20.23 -10.32 16.23
N ASP A 450 -21.46 -10.80 16.02
CA ASP A 450 -22.51 -10.07 15.30
C ASP A 450 -22.23 -9.80 13.81
N ASP A 451 -21.14 -10.34 13.25
CA ASP A 451 -20.85 -10.37 11.81
C ASP A 451 -21.17 -11.75 11.23
N ALA A 452 -22.28 -11.85 10.51
CA ALA A 452 -22.74 -13.10 9.89
C ALA A 452 -21.76 -13.66 8.85
N ALA A 453 -21.05 -12.83 8.12
CA ALA A 453 -20.06 -13.25 7.13
C ALA A 453 -18.83 -13.85 7.81
N SER A 454 -18.29 -13.21 8.84
CA SER A 454 -17.20 -13.73 9.67
C SER A 454 -17.59 -15.06 10.34
N GLN A 455 -18.81 -15.16 10.86
CA GLN A 455 -19.33 -16.41 11.45
C GLN A 455 -19.40 -17.53 10.42
N GLN A 456 -19.96 -17.27 9.24
CA GLN A 456 -20.07 -18.26 8.17
C GLN A 456 -18.70 -18.75 7.72
N GLN A 457 -17.75 -17.83 7.55
CA GLN A 457 -16.36 -18.16 7.20
C GLN A 457 -15.69 -19.02 8.27
N ALA A 458 -15.76 -18.63 9.53
CA ALA A 458 -15.15 -19.38 10.64
C ALA A 458 -15.77 -20.77 10.79
N THR A 459 -17.09 -20.89 10.62
CA THR A 459 -17.81 -22.17 10.66
C THR A 459 -17.33 -23.09 9.54
N PHE A 460 -17.25 -22.58 8.31
CA PHE A 460 -16.75 -23.34 7.15
C PHE A 460 -15.33 -23.87 7.39
N PHE A 461 -14.41 -23.03 7.83
CA PHE A 461 -13.03 -23.46 8.08
C PHE A 461 -12.96 -24.49 9.18
N ALA A 462 -13.66 -24.30 10.29
CA ALA A 462 -13.67 -25.27 11.39
C ALA A 462 -14.23 -26.64 10.95
N GLU A 463 -15.37 -26.66 10.25
CA GLU A 463 -15.97 -27.89 9.74
C GLU A 463 -15.05 -28.60 8.76
N ASN A 464 -14.46 -27.88 7.80
CA ASN A 464 -13.55 -28.43 6.81
C ASN A 464 -12.30 -29.05 7.46
N LEU A 465 -11.62 -28.30 8.35
CA LEU A 465 -10.44 -28.79 9.07
C LEU A 465 -10.77 -29.99 9.98
N ASN A 466 -11.88 -29.92 10.73
CA ASN A 466 -12.32 -31.01 11.62
C ASN A 466 -12.63 -32.28 10.82
N GLN A 467 -13.30 -32.16 9.67
CA GLN A 467 -13.63 -33.28 8.82
C GLN A 467 -12.39 -33.93 8.20
N VAL A 468 -11.48 -33.12 7.63
CA VAL A 468 -10.32 -33.64 6.88
C VAL A 468 -9.24 -34.16 7.81
N LEU A 469 -8.93 -33.45 8.90
CA LEU A 469 -7.81 -33.72 9.79
C LEU A 469 -8.19 -34.52 11.05
N GLY A 470 -9.49 -34.59 11.40
CA GLY A 470 -9.94 -35.20 12.64
C GLY A 470 -9.61 -34.40 13.91
N VAL A 471 -9.33 -33.12 13.77
CA VAL A 471 -9.00 -32.21 14.87
C VAL A 471 -10.25 -31.55 15.46
N GLN A 472 -10.10 -30.74 16.52
CA GLN A 472 -11.17 -29.95 17.12
C GLN A 472 -10.85 -28.45 16.99
N ILE A 473 -11.43 -27.80 16.00
CA ILE A 473 -11.40 -26.34 15.81
C ILE A 473 -12.80 -25.82 16.13
N GLU A 474 -12.89 -24.87 17.06
CA GLU A 474 -14.16 -24.31 17.54
C GLU A 474 -14.30 -22.83 17.12
N PRO A 475 -15.27 -22.47 16.24
CA PRO A 475 -15.57 -21.07 15.96
C PRO A 475 -16.02 -20.37 17.24
N THR A 476 -15.34 -19.29 17.60
CA THR A 476 -15.56 -18.57 18.86
C THR A 476 -15.75 -17.08 18.58
N PRO A 477 -16.95 -16.50 18.89
CA PRO A 477 -17.19 -15.08 18.70
C PRO A 477 -16.37 -14.24 19.67
N MET A 478 -15.87 -13.10 19.19
CA MET A 478 -15.18 -12.11 19.98
C MET A 478 -15.60 -10.71 19.55
N ASP A 479 -15.62 -9.76 20.48
CA ASP A 479 -15.82 -8.34 20.18
C ASP A 479 -14.75 -7.84 19.19
N GLU A 480 -15.16 -7.01 18.21
CA GLU A 480 -14.27 -6.56 17.14
C GLU A 480 -13.08 -5.78 17.67
N ALA A 481 -13.29 -4.84 18.60
CA ALA A 481 -12.22 -4.05 19.18
C ALA A 481 -11.22 -4.91 19.97
N GLN A 482 -11.70 -5.96 20.66
CA GLN A 482 -10.83 -6.92 21.34
C GLN A 482 -10.01 -7.74 20.35
N LEU A 483 -10.63 -8.27 19.29
CA LEU A 483 -9.95 -9.05 18.27
C LEU A 483 -8.91 -8.20 17.54
N GLN A 484 -9.26 -6.97 17.20
CA GLN A 484 -8.33 -6.02 16.59
C GLN A 484 -7.17 -5.68 17.53
N SER A 485 -7.42 -5.53 18.83
CA SER A 485 -6.36 -5.33 19.81
C SER A 485 -5.38 -6.51 19.88
N LEU A 486 -5.88 -7.75 19.85
CA LEU A 486 -5.02 -8.96 19.81
C LEU A 486 -4.14 -8.97 18.54
N ARG A 487 -4.71 -8.61 17.39
CA ARG A 487 -3.98 -8.53 16.12
C ARG A 487 -2.90 -7.46 16.16
N THR A 488 -3.26 -6.23 16.53
CA THR A 488 -2.37 -5.06 16.57
C THR A 488 -1.21 -5.25 17.54
N ASN A 489 -1.51 -5.80 18.72
CA ASN A 489 -0.49 -6.08 19.75
C ASN A 489 0.27 -7.38 19.51
N ARG A 490 -0.04 -8.12 18.43
CA ARG A 490 0.57 -9.42 18.12
C ARG A 490 0.52 -10.36 19.33
N ASP A 491 -0.65 -10.46 19.96
CA ASP A 491 -0.81 -11.24 21.19
C ASP A 491 -0.58 -12.74 20.92
N PRO A 492 0.33 -13.40 21.63
CA PRO A 492 0.63 -14.81 21.39
C PRO A 492 -0.52 -15.77 21.69
N SER A 493 -1.58 -15.32 22.37
CA SER A 493 -2.80 -16.12 22.58
C SER A 493 -3.66 -16.24 21.31
N LEU A 494 -3.44 -15.35 20.31
CA LEU A 494 -4.10 -15.46 19.02
C LEU A 494 -3.43 -16.55 18.18
N ILE A 495 -3.98 -17.77 18.23
CA ILE A 495 -3.44 -18.93 17.51
C ILE A 495 -3.86 -18.90 16.05
N PHE A 496 -5.12 -18.55 15.76
CA PHE A 496 -5.68 -18.45 14.43
C PHE A 496 -6.31 -17.08 14.19
N SER A 497 -6.07 -16.54 13.01
CA SER A 497 -6.78 -15.37 12.52
C SER A 497 -6.90 -15.42 11.00
N THR A 498 -7.84 -14.68 10.44
CA THR A 498 -7.85 -14.39 9.02
C THR A 498 -7.02 -13.13 8.76
N GLY A 499 -6.32 -13.10 7.65
CA GLY A 499 -5.60 -11.94 7.15
C GLY A 499 -5.89 -11.73 5.68
N ASN A 500 -5.62 -10.54 5.22
CA ASN A 500 -5.73 -10.19 3.81
C ASN A 500 -4.73 -9.09 3.46
N TRP A 501 -4.46 -8.96 2.18
CA TRP A 501 -3.74 -7.85 1.63
C TRP A 501 -4.42 -7.36 0.36
N PHE A 502 -4.50 -6.05 0.22
CA PHE A 502 -4.87 -5.37 -1.00
C PHE A 502 -3.63 -4.66 -1.52
N GLU A 503 -3.41 -4.75 -2.82
CA GLU A 503 -2.25 -4.15 -3.47
C GLU A 503 -2.30 -2.62 -3.44
N ASP A 504 -1.22 -1.99 -2.98
CA ASP A 504 -1.05 -0.54 -3.05
C ASP A 504 -0.42 -0.11 -4.39
N TYR A 505 0.44 -0.96 -4.95
CA TYR A 505 1.07 -0.79 -6.25
C TYR A 505 1.46 -2.15 -6.85
N PRO A 506 1.37 -2.34 -8.18
CA PRO A 506 1.50 -3.62 -8.87
C PRO A 506 2.97 -4.07 -8.99
N HIS A 507 3.60 -4.33 -7.86
CA HIS A 507 4.96 -4.83 -7.77
C HIS A 507 5.04 -5.95 -6.73
N PRO A 508 5.75 -7.06 -6.98
CA PRO A 508 5.85 -8.17 -6.03
C PRO A 508 6.37 -7.77 -4.65
N GLN A 509 7.17 -6.71 -4.56
CA GLN A 509 7.67 -6.16 -3.30
C GLN A 509 6.54 -5.74 -2.36
N ASN A 510 5.45 -5.15 -2.88
CA ASN A 510 4.28 -4.74 -2.10
C ASN A 510 3.60 -5.91 -1.38
N TRP A 511 3.79 -7.12 -1.88
CA TRP A 511 3.25 -8.37 -1.36
C TRP A 511 4.27 -9.11 -0.49
N LEU A 512 5.38 -9.51 -1.11
CA LEU A 512 6.33 -10.43 -0.51
C LEU A 512 7.17 -9.74 0.57
N SER A 513 7.79 -8.60 0.24
CA SER A 513 8.66 -7.90 1.19
C SER A 513 7.87 -7.11 2.23
N LEU A 514 6.84 -6.36 1.80
CA LEU A 514 6.10 -5.49 2.70
C LEU A 514 5.23 -6.27 3.70
N VAL A 515 4.67 -7.42 3.31
CA VAL A 515 3.77 -8.22 4.15
C VAL A 515 4.50 -9.31 4.91
N PHE A 516 5.44 -10.04 4.28
CA PHE A 516 6.10 -11.20 4.87
C PHE A 516 7.62 -11.06 5.01
N GLY A 517 8.21 -9.95 4.56
CA GLY A 517 9.65 -9.70 4.60
C GLY A 517 10.19 -9.38 5.98
N PRO A 518 11.51 -9.14 6.07
CA PRO A 518 12.18 -8.93 7.36
C PRO A 518 11.67 -7.65 8.05
N GLY A 519 11.43 -7.74 9.36
CA GLY A 519 11.01 -6.61 10.18
C GLY A 519 9.53 -6.21 10.07
N THR A 520 8.74 -6.85 9.20
CA THR A 520 7.30 -6.56 9.12
C THR A 520 6.55 -7.05 10.36
N THR A 521 5.51 -6.30 10.73
CA THR A 521 4.56 -6.72 11.76
C THR A 521 3.29 -7.36 11.18
N ARG A 522 3.19 -7.46 9.86
CA ARG A 522 2.00 -7.97 9.14
C ARG A 522 2.00 -9.49 9.02
N ALA A 523 3.18 -10.10 8.94
CA ALA A 523 3.33 -11.55 8.93
C ALA A 523 2.87 -12.20 10.26
N PRO A 524 2.47 -13.47 10.24
CA PRO A 524 2.14 -14.22 11.45
C PRO A 524 3.27 -14.22 12.49
N LEU A 525 2.93 -14.35 13.75
CA LEU A 525 3.94 -14.52 14.81
C LEU A 525 4.86 -15.72 14.53
N GLY A 526 6.17 -15.51 14.69
CA GLY A 526 7.19 -16.50 14.47
C GLY A 526 7.59 -16.73 13.02
N TRP A 527 7.02 -16.01 12.07
CA TRP A 527 7.55 -15.97 10.71
C TRP A 527 8.71 -14.97 10.65
N ASP A 528 9.93 -15.51 10.52
CA ASP A 528 11.16 -14.77 10.25
C ASP A 528 12.18 -15.80 9.71
N ASP A 529 12.09 -16.09 8.41
CA ASP A 529 12.89 -17.12 7.76
C ASP A 529 14.06 -16.51 6.98
N PRO A 530 15.32 -16.85 7.30
CA PRO A 530 16.48 -16.25 6.64
C PRO A 530 16.53 -16.51 5.12
N THR A 531 16.07 -17.68 4.64
CA THR A 531 16.08 -18.01 3.21
C THR A 531 15.09 -17.13 2.45
N TYR A 532 13.90 -16.97 3.02
CA TYR A 532 12.90 -16.08 2.48
C TYR A 532 13.36 -14.61 2.49
N ASN A 533 13.88 -14.17 3.62
CA ASN A 533 14.37 -12.81 3.81
C ASN A 533 15.50 -12.46 2.82
N ASP A 534 16.43 -13.40 2.58
CA ASP A 534 17.51 -13.23 1.61
C ASP A 534 16.97 -13.09 0.18
N LEU A 535 15.97 -13.90 -0.21
CA LEU A 535 15.35 -13.83 -1.54
C LEU A 535 14.68 -12.47 -1.79
N VAL A 536 13.81 -12.04 -0.88
CA VAL A 536 13.09 -10.77 -1.07
C VAL A 536 14.03 -9.56 -0.98
N THR A 537 15.01 -9.57 -0.06
CA THR A 537 15.97 -8.47 0.07
C THR A 537 16.85 -8.32 -1.18
N GLN A 538 17.24 -9.43 -1.82
CA GLN A 538 17.99 -9.38 -3.07
C GLN A 538 17.09 -8.90 -4.22
N ALA A 539 15.85 -9.39 -4.30
CA ALA A 539 14.90 -8.99 -5.33
C ALA A 539 14.59 -7.49 -5.28
N ASP A 540 14.38 -6.94 -4.09
CA ASP A 540 14.05 -5.52 -3.87
C ASP A 540 15.10 -4.55 -4.44
N GLN A 541 16.34 -5.00 -4.58
CA GLN A 541 17.46 -4.19 -5.07
C GLN A 541 17.63 -4.22 -6.60
N LEU A 542 16.83 -5.03 -7.30
CA LEU A 542 16.97 -5.23 -8.73
C LEU A 542 15.86 -4.54 -9.52
N PRO A 543 16.10 -4.18 -10.79
CA PRO A 543 15.02 -3.84 -11.72
C PRO A 543 14.03 -5.00 -11.83
N ILE A 544 12.75 -4.68 -12.07
CA ILE A 544 11.66 -5.65 -12.02
C ILE A 544 11.92 -6.91 -12.86
N ASP A 545 12.42 -6.77 -14.09
CA ASP A 545 12.69 -7.89 -14.99
C ASP A 545 13.74 -8.88 -14.43
N GLU A 546 14.72 -8.37 -13.67
CA GLU A 546 15.76 -9.17 -13.02
C GLU A 546 15.28 -9.71 -11.66
N ALA A 547 14.35 -9.01 -10.99
CA ALA A 547 13.81 -9.35 -9.69
C ALA A 547 12.76 -10.49 -9.75
N ILE A 548 11.97 -10.57 -10.82
CA ILE A 548 10.87 -11.54 -10.98
C ILE A 548 11.29 -12.97 -10.59
N PRO A 549 12.41 -13.56 -11.08
CA PRO A 549 12.78 -14.93 -10.73
C PRO A 549 13.05 -15.15 -9.24
N LEU A 550 13.51 -14.13 -8.51
CA LEU A 550 13.73 -14.20 -7.07
C LEU A 550 12.42 -14.09 -6.29
N TYR A 551 11.53 -13.20 -6.70
CA TYR A 551 10.19 -13.10 -6.13
C TYR A 551 9.37 -14.37 -6.36
N GLN A 552 9.48 -15.00 -7.53
CA GLN A 552 8.86 -16.28 -7.82
C GLN A 552 9.35 -17.39 -6.88
N GLN A 553 10.67 -17.43 -6.62
CA GLN A 553 11.24 -18.36 -5.65
C GLN A 553 10.76 -18.06 -4.23
N ALA A 554 10.65 -16.78 -3.86
CA ALA A 554 10.16 -16.38 -2.55
C ALA A 554 8.68 -16.77 -2.34
N ASP A 555 7.82 -16.54 -3.33
CA ASP A 555 6.39 -16.91 -3.25
C ASP A 555 6.19 -18.43 -3.16
N ALA A 556 6.92 -19.19 -3.99
CA ALA A 556 6.92 -20.65 -3.92
C ALA A 556 7.42 -21.17 -2.55
N TYR A 557 8.50 -20.59 -2.03
CA TYR A 557 9.05 -20.95 -0.71
C TYR A 557 8.07 -20.60 0.43
N LEU A 558 7.42 -19.43 0.37
CA LEU A 558 6.40 -19.01 1.32
C LEU A 558 5.21 -20.01 1.34
N ALA A 559 4.75 -20.42 0.16
CA ALA A 559 3.67 -21.39 0.04
C ALA A 559 4.09 -22.77 0.60
N GLU A 560 5.33 -23.20 0.38
CA GLU A 560 5.88 -24.45 0.90
C GLU A 560 6.01 -24.43 2.42
N GLN A 561 6.57 -23.36 3.01
CA GLN A 561 6.74 -23.24 4.46
C GLN A 561 5.41 -23.03 5.20
N ALA A 562 4.37 -22.64 4.46
CA ALA A 562 3.00 -22.48 4.94
C ALA A 562 2.88 -21.72 6.26
N PRO A 563 3.49 -20.53 6.45
CA PRO A 563 3.22 -19.74 7.66
C PRO A 563 1.75 -19.33 7.74
N VAL A 564 1.09 -19.32 6.58
CA VAL A 564 -0.33 -19.11 6.37
C VAL A 564 -0.89 -20.16 5.39
N ALA A 565 -2.19 -20.36 5.43
CA ALA A 565 -2.90 -21.09 4.38
C ALA A 565 -3.69 -20.10 3.53
N PHE A 566 -3.26 -19.88 2.30
CA PHE A 566 -3.97 -19.02 1.35
C PHE A 566 -5.28 -19.67 0.93
N PHE A 567 -6.34 -18.89 0.71
CA PHE A 567 -7.61 -19.49 0.33
C PHE A 567 -8.38 -18.79 -0.80
N ARG A 568 -8.21 -17.47 -0.99
CA ARG A 568 -8.93 -16.73 -2.03
C ARG A 568 -8.14 -15.52 -2.51
N HIS A 569 -7.99 -15.38 -3.83
CA HIS A 569 -7.70 -14.10 -4.46
C HIS A 569 -8.99 -13.34 -4.72
N GLY A 570 -8.89 -12.01 -4.74
CA GLY A 570 -10.00 -11.13 -5.01
C GLY A 570 -10.54 -11.22 -6.44
N GLU A 571 -11.75 -10.77 -6.59
CA GLU A 571 -12.38 -10.48 -7.87
C GLU A 571 -13.14 -9.15 -7.72
N ASN A 572 -12.95 -8.25 -8.66
CA ASN A 572 -13.65 -6.98 -8.71
C ASN A 572 -14.96 -7.17 -9.46
N LEU A 573 -16.03 -6.69 -8.87
CA LEU A 573 -17.36 -6.65 -9.45
C LEU A 573 -17.78 -5.21 -9.60
N VAL A 574 -18.19 -4.81 -10.79
CA VAL A 574 -18.66 -3.44 -11.05
C VAL A 574 -19.89 -3.49 -11.94
N LEU A 575 -20.94 -2.79 -11.55
CA LEU A 575 -22.07 -2.46 -12.40
C LEU A 575 -21.86 -1.07 -12.99
N ILE A 576 -21.94 -0.95 -14.31
CA ILE A 576 -21.68 0.31 -15.04
C ILE A 576 -22.81 0.60 -15.99
N LYS A 577 -23.35 1.82 -15.94
CA LYS A 577 -24.37 2.27 -16.89
C LYS A 577 -23.83 2.31 -18.31
N PRO A 578 -24.61 1.87 -19.33
CA PRO A 578 -24.13 1.75 -20.72
C PRO A 578 -23.70 3.07 -21.37
N ASN A 579 -24.17 4.20 -20.84
CA ASN A 579 -23.79 5.53 -21.33
C ASN A 579 -22.56 6.13 -20.63
N LEU A 580 -21.99 5.45 -19.61
CA LEU A 580 -20.71 5.80 -19.01
C LEU A 580 -19.60 5.00 -19.71
N LEU A 581 -18.75 5.68 -20.45
CA LEU A 581 -17.74 5.09 -21.32
C LEU A 581 -16.32 5.47 -20.86
N GLY A 582 -15.32 4.74 -21.34
CA GLY A 582 -13.91 4.96 -21.00
C GLY A 582 -13.49 4.38 -19.65
N TYR A 583 -14.41 3.77 -18.90
CA TYR A 583 -14.06 3.07 -17.66
C TYR A 583 -13.39 1.73 -17.98
N VAL A 584 -12.28 1.46 -17.35
CA VAL A 584 -11.53 0.20 -17.47
C VAL A 584 -11.38 -0.41 -16.08
N THR A 585 -11.67 -1.69 -15.94
CA THR A 585 -11.43 -2.41 -14.69
C THR A 585 -10.00 -2.92 -14.64
N TYR A 586 -9.23 -2.48 -13.64
CA TYR A 586 -7.89 -2.99 -13.37
C TYR A 586 -7.90 -3.90 -12.14
N PRO A 587 -6.93 -4.79 -11.99
CA PRO A 587 -6.77 -5.58 -10.77
C PRO A 587 -6.61 -4.71 -9.52
N THR A 588 -5.79 -3.65 -9.62
CA THR A 588 -5.49 -2.72 -8.53
C THR A 588 -6.46 -1.56 -8.55
N THR A 589 -7.38 -1.49 -7.61
CA THR A 589 -8.37 -0.41 -7.53
C THR A 589 -7.79 0.92 -7.06
N ILE A 590 -6.68 0.89 -6.31
CA ILE A 590 -6.12 2.08 -5.63
C ILE A 590 -5.40 3.01 -6.62
N VAL A 591 -4.68 2.47 -7.59
CA VAL A 591 -3.88 3.27 -8.54
C VAL A 591 -4.69 3.77 -9.72
N ASP A 592 -5.84 3.19 -9.93
CA ASP A 592 -6.68 3.33 -11.10
C ASP A 592 -7.48 4.63 -11.15
N THR A 593 -7.74 5.20 -9.98
CA THR A 593 -8.72 6.27 -9.82
C THR A 593 -8.34 7.58 -10.51
N VAL A 594 -7.06 7.90 -10.67
CA VAL A 594 -6.61 9.14 -11.32
C VAL A 594 -6.85 9.09 -12.83
N TYR A 595 -6.47 7.98 -13.49
CA TYR A 595 -6.62 7.84 -14.93
C TYR A 595 -8.05 7.65 -15.39
N GLN A 596 -8.85 6.95 -14.60
CA GLN A 596 -10.27 6.80 -14.87
C GLN A 596 -10.96 8.15 -14.96
N ALA A 597 -10.70 9.01 -13.98
CA ALA A 597 -11.26 10.35 -13.93
C ALA A 597 -10.96 11.22 -15.16
N GLU A 598 -9.82 10.98 -15.84
CA GLU A 598 -9.44 11.70 -17.06
C GLU A 598 -10.12 11.15 -18.32
N LYS A 599 -10.29 9.83 -18.39
CA LYS A 599 -10.70 9.10 -19.59
C LYS A 599 -12.20 8.86 -19.67
N ILE A 600 -12.88 8.76 -18.53
CA ILE A 600 -14.32 8.52 -18.51
C ILE A 600 -15.08 9.71 -19.08
N TYR A 601 -16.12 9.39 -19.81
CA TYR A 601 -17.08 10.36 -20.33
C TYR A 601 -18.48 9.74 -20.37
N LYS A 602 -19.49 10.57 -20.44
CA LYS A 602 -20.88 10.16 -20.53
C LYS A 602 -21.45 10.66 -21.84
N THR A 603 -22.15 9.80 -22.55
CA THR A 603 -22.86 10.22 -23.75
C THR A 603 -24.20 10.84 -23.40
N ALA A 604 -24.63 11.83 -24.16
CA ALA A 604 -25.98 12.35 -24.05
C ALA A 604 -26.98 11.19 -24.33
N GLY A 605 -27.82 10.89 -23.36
CA GLY A 605 -28.78 9.78 -23.40
C GLY A 605 -29.87 9.95 -24.45
#